data_159ba6bd5e1ab55e002b38801c1ffe63
#
_entry.id   159ba6bd5e1ab55e002b38801c1ffe63
#
_cell.length_a   1.000
_cell.length_b   1.000
_cell.length_c   1.000
_cell.angle_alpha   90.00
_cell.angle_beta   90.00
_cell.angle_gamma   90.00
#
_symmetry.space_group_name_H-M   'P 1'
#
loop_
_entity.id
_entity.type
_entity.pdbx_description
1 polymer ?
#
loop_
_entity_poly.entity_id
_entity_poly.type
_entity_poly.pdbx_seq_one_letter_code
_entity_poly.pdbx_strand_id
1 'polypeptide(L)'
;MATFTNQATLTYNGGTVNSNIVTGELVQVLTASKTAAAESYRTGDLVTYVVQLRSTGAAALTGLTVTDTLGTTNFPATGGTVQLTPLTYQAGTLRYFMNGVLQTAPAVTVLANGIRIEGITVPAGGVSTLVYTTRVNAFADPSAEGTIENTVTVTGGGLTDAVTATETLPAAAAAELRIVKALEPVRVSD
;
A
#
# COMPACT_ATOMS: atom_id res chain seq x y z
N MET A 1 0.81 -17.24 14.84
CA MET A 1 2.09 -17.83 14.39
C MET A 1 1.79 -19.22 13.87
N ALA A 2 2.23 -19.54 12.67
CA ALA A 2 2.10 -20.91 12.14
C ALA A 2 3.25 -21.77 12.68
N THR A 3 2.95 -23.03 12.98
CA THR A 3 3.93 -24.00 13.46
C THR A 3 4.07 -25.14 12.46
N PHE A 4 5.23 -25.75 12.39
CA PHE A 4 5.46 -26.97 11.63
C PHE A 4 6.11 -28.02 12.54
N THR A 5 5.87 -29.31 12.25
CA THR A 5 6.50 -30.42 12.95
C THR A 5 7.37 -31.20 11.97
N ASN A 6 8.47 -31.76 12.49
CA ASN A 6 9.36 -32.63 11.75
C ASN A 6 9.66 -33.89 12.59
N GLN A 7 9.60 -35.08 11.97
CA GLN A 7 9.90 -36.34 12.54
C GLN A 7 10.62 -37.22 11.52
N ALA A 8 11.70 -37.85 11.91
CA ALA A 8 12.39 -38.84 11.07
C ALA A 8 11.88 -40.25 11.38
N THR A 9 11.77 -41.07 10.33
CA THR A 9 11.41 -42.48 10.44
C THR A 9 12.53 -43.34 9.85
N LEU A 10 13.01 -44.31 10.62
CA LEU A 10 13.96 -45.31 10.16
C LEU A 10 13.26 -46.68 10.06
N THR A 11 13.25 -47.23 8.85
CA THR A 11 12.75 -48.60 8.61
C THR A 11 13.93 -49.54 8.39
N TYR A 12 13.94 -50.67 9.09
CA TYR A 12 14.98 -51.71 9.02
C TYR A 12 14.35 -53.11 8.99
N ASN A 13 15.16 -54.13 8.78
CA ASN A 13 14.68 -55.52 8.64
C ASN A 13 14.22 -56.14 9.98
N GLY A 14 13.33 -55.51 10.67
CA GLY A 14 12.81 -55.94 12.00
C GLY A 14 11.78 -54.94 12.54
N GLY A 15 11.55 -53.86 11.84
CA GLY A 15 10.56 -52.88 12.25
C GLY A 15 10.83 -51.44 11.79
N THR A 16 10.10 -50.53 12.37
CA THR A 16 10.19 -49.10 12.12
C THR A 16 10.35 -48.38 13.46
N VAL A 17 11.28 -47.41 13.51
CA VAL A 17 11.51 -46.57 14.68
C VAL A 17 11.37 -45.10 14.25
N ASN A 18 10.64 -44.35 15.04
CA ASN A 18 10.46 -42.91 14.82
C ASN A 18 11.32 -42.10 15.80
N SER A 19 11.88 -40.97 15.34
CA SER A 19 12.48 -39.99 16.23
C SER A 19 11.40 -39.28 17.09
N ASN A 20 11.84 -38.47 18.05
CA ASN A 20 10.97 -37.47 18.65
C ASN A 20 10.45 -36.49 17.57
N ILE A 21 9.29 -35.89 17.84
CA ILE A 21 8.76 -34.81 17.04
C ILE A 21 9.44 -33.51 17.50
N VAL A 22 9.95 -32.71 16.54
CA VAL A 22 10.44 -31.35 16.76
C VAL A 22 9.44 -30.38 16.17
N THR A 23 9.07 -29.36 16.94
CA THR A 23 8.18 -28.28 16.50
C THR A 23 8.99 -27.04 16.27
N GLY A 24 8.83 -26.43 15.09
CA GLY A 24 9.36 -25.11 14.76
C GLY A 24 8.23 -24.09 14.61
N GLU A 25 8.52 -22.82 14.88
CA GLU A 25 7.60 -21.70 14.65
C GLU A 25 8.03 -20.93 13.40
N LEU A 26 7.04 -20.57 12.59
CA LEU A 26 7.23 -19.65 11.48
C LEU A 26 7.06 -18.22 12.01
N VAL A 27 8.16 -17.48 12.12
CA VAL A 27 8.15 -16.09 12.56
C VAL A 27 8.03 -15.18 11.34
N GLN A 28 7.07 -14.25 11.36
CA GLN A 28 6.97 -13.23 10.35
C GLN A 28 8.14 -12.26 10.47
N VAL A 29 9.00 -12.23 9.47
CA VAL A 29 10.22 -11.42 9.45
C VAL A 29 10.09 -10.15 8.63
N LEU A 30 8.98 -9.96 7.92
CA LEU A 30 8.73 -8.78 7.08
C LEU A 30 7.69 -7.88 7.74
N THR A 31 7.96 -6.58 7.74
CA THR A 31 6.99 -5.52 8.05
C THR A 31 6.90 -4.55 6.88
N ALA A 32 5.73 -3.93 6.71
CA ALA A 32 5.50 -2.89 5.73
C ALA A 32 5.01 -1.62 6.41
N SER A 33 5.38 -0.46 5.87
CA SER A 33 4.75 0.83 6.17
C SER A 33 4.49 1.56 4.86
N LYS A 34 3.46 2.41 4.87
CA LYS A 34 3.09 3.27 3.74
C LYS A 34 2.80 4.66 4.26
N THR A 35 3.29 5.68 3.59
CA THR A 35 3.06 7.09 3.93
C THR A 35 2.86 7.91 2.67
N ALA A 36 2.03 8.94 2.75
CA ALA A 36 1.87 9.97 1.72
C ALA A 36 2.77 11.17 2.03
N ALA A 37 3.43 11.72 1.01
CA ALA A 37 4.16 12.99 1.12
C ALA A 37 3.19 14.19 0.93
N ALA A 38 2.01 14.11 1.58
CA ALA A 38 0.97 15.14 1.59
C ALA A 38 0.13 14.92 2.85
N GLU A 39 -0.38 16.01 3.43
CA GLU A 39 -1.25 15.96 4.62
C GLU A 39 -2.73 15.88 4.25
N SER A 40 -3.09 16.27 3.04
CA SER A 40 -4.46 16.25 2.51
C SER A 40 -4.45 16.26 0.99
N TYR A 41 -5.63 16.04 0.37
CA TYR A 41 -5.77 16.04 -1.08
C TYR A 41 -6.88 16.97 -1.57
N ARG A 42 -6.74 17.42 -2.83
CA ARG A 42 -7.80 17.93 -3.71
C ARG A 42 -7.80 17.17 -5.02
N THR A 43 -8.94 17.16 -5.71
CA THR A 43 -9.00 16.60 -7.06
C THR A 43 -7.98 17.28 -7.97
N GLY A 44 -7.18 16.47 -8.66
CA GLY A 44 -6.11 16.91 -9.56
C GLY A 44 -4.71 16.96 -8.92
N ASP A 45 -4.60 16.88 -7.60
CA ASP A 45 -3.32 16.89 -6.91
C ASP A 45 -2.47 15.66 -7.25
N LEU A 46 -1.15 15.87 -7.20
CA LEU A 46 -0.18 14.78 -7.24
C LEU A 46 0.20 14.37 -5.81
N VAL A 47 0.03 13.11 -5.50
CA VAL A 47 0.39 12.52 -4.21
C VAL A 47 1.49 11.50 -4.42
N THR A 48 2.63 11.71 -3.77
CA THR A 48 3.74 10.75 -3.76
C THR A 48 3.62 9.84 -2.54
N TYR A 49 3.62 8.54 -2.77
CA TYR A 49 3.63 7.52 -1.73
C TYR A 49 5.02 6.94 -1.54
N VAL A 50 5.36 6.66 -0.29
CA VAL A 50 6.56 5.94 0.12
C VAL A 50 6.11 4.65 0.80
N VAL A 51 6.52 3.50 0.27
CA VAL A 51 6.29 2.18 0.85
C VAL A 51 7.64 1.64 1.30
N GLN A 52 7.78 1.35 2.59
CA GLN A 52 8.96 0.70 3.14
C GLN A 52 8.66 -0.75 3.53
N LEU A 53 9.53 -1.65 3.10
CA LEU A 53 9.52 -3.06 3.44
C LEU A 53 10.78 -3.34 4.25
N ARG A 54 10.63 -3.74 5.51
CA ARG A 54 11.75 -4.03 6.42
C ARG A 54 11.77 -5.50 6.79
N SER A 55 12.91 -6.15 6.57
CA SER A 55 13.15 -7.53 7.00
C SER A 55 14.02 -7.56 8.26
N THR A 56 13.66 -8.42 9.21
CA THR A 56 14.48 -8.79 10.37
C THR A 56 15.10 -10.18 10.20
N GLY A 57 14.81 -10.86 9.07
CA GLY A 57 15.31 -12.20 8.77
C GLY A 57 16.78 -12.23 8.42
N ALA A 58 17.43 -13.36 8.66
CA ALA A 58 18.85 -13.59 8.35
C ALA A 58 19.10 -13.86 6.86
N ALA A 59 18.05 -14.08 6.06
CA ALA A 59 18.11 -14.27 4.62
C ALA A 59 17.34 -13.16 3.89
N ALA A 60 17.76 -12.84 2.66
CA ALA A 60 17.03 -11.92 1.81
C ALA A 60 15.70 -12.55 1.38
N LEU A 61 14.63 -11.73 1.34
CA LEU A 61 13.34 -12.10 0.76
C LEU A 61 13.34 -11.66 -0.69
N THR A 62 13.23 -12.61 -1.62
CA THR A 62 13.27 -12.36 -3.07
C THR A 62 11.95 -12.77 -3.73
N GLY A 63 11.61 -12.16 -4.86
CA GLY A 63 10.39 -12.49 -5.59
C GLY A 63 9.10 -12.03 -4.88
N LEU A 64 9.19 -10.97 -4.07
CA LEU A 64 8.01 -10.35 -3.47
C LEU A 64 7.20 -9.63 -4.54
N THR A 65 5.89 -9.66 -4.35
CA THR A 65 4.90 -8.92 -5.12
C THR A 65 4.23 -7.89 -4.22
N VAL A 66 4.23 -6.64 -4.64
CA VAL A 66 3.54 -5.53 -3.98
C VAL A 66 2.34 -5.14 -4.83
N THR A 67 1.14 -5.24 -4.26
CA THR A 67 -0.11 -4.77 -4.88
C THR A 67 -0.63 -3.58 -4.09
N ASP A 68 -0.99 -2.51 -4.80
CA ASP A 68 -1.52 -1.28 -4.21
C ASP A 68 -2.93 -1.05 -4.75
N THR A 69 -3.89 -0.79 -3.86
CA THR A 69 -5.30 -0.60 -4.22
C THR A 69 -5.60 0.75 -4.87
N LEU A 70 -4.66 1.72 -4.80
CA LEU A 70 -4.88 3.10 -5.21
C LEU A 70 -6.13 3.75 -4.58
N GLY A 71 -6.46 3.33 -3.36
CA GLY A 71 -7.61 3.81 -2.63
C GLY A 71 -8.95 3.27 -3.15
N THR A 72 -8.95 2.18 -3.93
CA THR A 72 -10.18 1.58 -4.46
C THR A 72 -11.13 1.22 -3.33
N THR A 73 -12.35 1.71 -3.42
CA THR A 73 -13.45 1.48 -2.49
C THR A 73 -14.70 1.00 -3.20
N ASN A 74 -15.57 0.33 -2.45
CA ASN A 74 -16.85 -0.17 -2.94
C ASN A 74 -17.94 0.87 -2.68
N PHE A 75 -18.59 1.34 -3.73
CA PHE A 75 -19.70 2.27 -3.66
C PHE A 75 -21.04 1.55 -3.92
N PRO A 76 -22.06 1.76 -3.06
CA PRO A 76 -23.43 1.27 -3.35
C PRO A 76 -23.98 1.95 -4.59
N ALA A 77 -24.49 1.16 -5.53
CA ALA A 77 -25.15 1.64 -6.75
C ALA A 77 -26.46 0.91 -6.98
N THR A 78 -27.34 1.48 -7.83
CA THR A 78 -28.59 0.81 -8.21
C THR A 78 -28.27 -0.51 -8.92
N GLY A 79 -28.63 -1.62 -8.29
CA GLY A 79 -28.38 -2.96 -8.82
C GLY A 79 -27.09 -3.64 -8.34
N GLY A 80 -26.34 -3.04 -7.40
CA GLY A 80 -25.13 -3.67 -6.84
C GLY A 80 -24.12 -2.70 -6.27
N THR A 81 -22.86 -3.09 -6.35
CA THR A 81 -21.71 -2.30 -5.88
C THR A 81 -20.80 -1.98 -7.05
N VAL A 82 -20.35 -0.72 -7.15
CA VAL A 82 -19.36 -0.27 -8.13
C VAL A 82 -18.04 0.03 -7.40
N GLN A 83 -16.93 -0.44 -7.95
CA GLN A 83 -15.61 -0.09 -7.46
C GLN A 83 -15.15 1.23 -8.07
N LEU A 84 -14.76 2.17 -7.22
CA LEU A 84 -14.20 3.45 -7.61
C LEU A 84 -12.75 3.54 -7.11
N THR A 85 -11.84 3.93 -8.01
CA THR A 85 -10.41 4.08 -7.72
C THR A 85 -10.06 5.57 -7.78
N PRO A 86 -9.92 6.25 -6.62
CA PRO A 86 -9.73 7.71 -6.56
C PRO A 86 -8.32 8.17 -6.98
N LEU A 87 -7.35 7.26 -7.05
CA LEU A 87 -5.98 7.57 -7.44
C LEU A 87 -5.65 6.94 -8.79
N THR A 88 -4.92 7.69 -9.62
CA THR A 88 -4.40 7.21 -10.91
C THR A 88 -2.87 7.20 -10.85
N TYR A 89 -2.25 6.05 -11.01
CA TYR A 89 -0.78 5.91 -11.04
C TYR A 89 -0.18 6.74 -12.17
N GLN A 90 0.90 7.47 -11.88
CA GLN A 90 1.67 8.21 -12.88
C GLN A 90 2.81 7.32 -13.41
N ALA A 91 2.69 6.91 -14.66
CA ALA A 91 3.66 6.00 -15.29
C ALA A 91 5.08 6.55 -15.25
N GLY A 92 6.07 5.67 -15.02
CA GLY A 92 7.50 6.03 -14.99
C GLY A 92 7.97 6.73 -13.71
N THR A 93 7.10 6.92 -12.72
CA THR A 93 7.47 7.58 -11.45
C THR A 93 8.03 6.62 -10.41
N LEU A 94 7.88 5.31 -10.58
CA LEU A 94 8.41 4.34 -9.62
C LEU A 94 9.93 4.48 -9.47
N ARG A 95 10.37 4.59 -8.22
CA ARG A 95 11.76 4.48 -7.79
C ARG A 95 11.86 3.38 -6.75
N TYR A 96 12.87 2.55 -6.87
CA TYR A 96 13.12 1.40 -6.01
C TYR A 96 14.51 1.52 -5.38
N PHE A 97 14.58 1.37 -4.07
CA PHE A 97 15.84 1.45 -3.31
C PHE A 97 16.00 0.20 -2.45
N MET A 98 17.23 -0.31 -2.35
CA MET A 98 17.63 -1.32 -1.35
C MET A 98 18.67 -0.71 -0.43
N ASN A 99 18.42 -0.69 0.87
CA ASN A 99 19.28 -0.06 1.88
C ASN A 99 19.71 1.37 1.49
N GLY A 100 18.79 2.16 0.93
CA GLY A 100 19.04 3.53 0.46
C GLY A 100 19.73 3.65 -0.89
N VAL A 101 20.15 2.56 -1.52
CA VAL A 101 20.79 2.57 -2.84
C VAL A 101 19.75 2.38 -3.93
N LEU A 102 19.69 3.30 -4.90
CA LEU A 102 18.78 3.24 -6.04
C LEU A 102 19.05 1.99 -6.89
N GLN A 103 18.01 1.27 -7.22
CA GLN A 103 18.02 0.08 -8.05
C GLN A 103 17.26 0.34 -9.36
N THR A 104 17.43 -0.57 -10.32
CA THR A 104 16.53 -0.61 -11.48
C THR A 104 15.11 -0.88 -11.01
N ALA A 105 14.20 0.03 -11.31
CA ALA A 105 12.80 -0.14 -10.93
C ALA A 105 12.17 -1.26 -11.76
N PRO A 106 11.44 -2.21 -11.15
CA PRO A 106 10.67 -3.21 -11.87
C PRO A 106 9.51 -2.56 -12.63
N ALA A 107 8.94 -3.33 -13.57
CA ALA A 107 7.77 -2.89 -14.31
C ALA A 107 6.54 -2.79 -13.37
N VAL A 108 5.71 -1.79 -13.60
CA VAL A 108 4.43 -1.61 -12.92
C VAL A 108 3.32 -2.08 -13.84
N THR A 109 2.53 -3.04 -13.40
CA THR A 109 1.30 -3.47 -14.08
C THR A 109 0.13 -2.69 -13.51
N VAL A 110 -0.54 -1.91 -14.36
CA VAL A 110 -1.77 -1.20 -13.98
C VAL A 110 -2.94 -2.19 -14.06
N LEU A 111 -3.71 -2.29 -12.98
CA LEU A 111 -4.89 -3.13 -12.84
C LEU A 111 -6.14 -2.25 -12.92
N ALA A 112 -7.31 -2.88 -13.03
CA ALA A 112 -8.60 -2.16 -13.03
C ALA A 112 -8.81 -1.35 -11.72
N ASN A 113 -8.27 -1.83 -10.60
CA ASN A 113 -8.47 -1.28 -9.27
C ASN A 113 -7.16 -1.18 -8.47
N GLY A 114 -6.07 -0.81 -9.14
CA GLY A 114 -4.78 -0.68 -8.46
C GLY A 114 -3.57 -0.84 -9.37
N ILE A 115 -2.43 -1.10 -8.76
CA ILE A 115 -1.18 -1.45 -9.44
C ILE A 115 -0.54 -2.67 -8.79
N ARG A 116 0.28 -3.38 -9.56
CA ARG A 116 1.09 -4.52 -9.11
C ARG A 116 2.54 -4.32 -9.55
N ILE A 117 3.45 -4.59 -8.62
CA ILE A 117 4.90 -4.50 -8.79
C ILE A 117 5.48 -5.83 -8.36
N GLU A 118 6.14 -6.55 -9.28
CA GLU A 118 6.68 -7.90 -9.04
C GLU A 118 8.21 -7.87 -8.99
N GLY A 119 8.81 -8.91 -8.40
CA GLY A 119 10.25 -9.07 -8.36
C GLY A 119 10.98 -8.20 -7.32
N ILE A 120 10.27 -7.73 -6.31
CA ILE A 120 10.88 -6.97 -5.22
C ILE A 120 11.73 -7.89 -4.34
N THR A 121 12.88 -7.39 -3.96
CA THR A 121 13.80 -8.04 -3.01
C THR A 121 13.96 -7.15 -1.78
N VAL A 122 13.93 -7.73 -0.58
CA VAL A 122 14.30 -7.07 0.67
C VAL A 122 15.55 -7.76 1.22
N PRO A 123 16.67 -7.03 1.40
CA PRO A 123 17.90 -7.62 1.92
C PRO A 123 17.74 -8.23 3.33
N ALA A 124 18.58 -9.19 3.69
CA ALA A 124 18.63 -9.75 5.03
C ALA A 124 18.87 -8.63 6.07
N GLY A 125 18.01 -8.54 7.09
CA GLY A 125 18.07 -7.49 8.10
C GLY A 125 17.95 -6.06 7.56
N GLY A 126 17.56 -5.89 6.29
CA GLY A 126 17.58 -4.63 5.55
C GLY A 126 16.21 -4.04 5.25
N VAL A 127 16.24 -3.00 4.42
CA VAL A 127 15.06 -2.23 4.02
C VAL A 127 15.02 -2.06 2.50
N SER A 128 13.83 -2.23 1.93
CA SER A 128 13.53 -1.83 0.55
C SER A 128 12.46 -0.76 0.55
N THR A 129 12.65 0.27 -0.27
CA THR A 129 11.75 1.42 -0.36
C THR A 129 11.28 1.59 -1.79
N LEU A 130 9.97 1.69 -1.97
CA LEU A 130 9.31 2.03 -3.22
C LEU A 130 8.74 3.44 -3.08
N VAL A 131 9.03 4.30 -4.05
CA VAL A 131 8.48 5.66 -4.13
C VAL A 131 7.80 5.81 -5.47
N TYR A 132 6.55 6.22 -5.50
CA TYR A 132 5.79 6.44 -6.73
C TYR A 132 4.76 7.54 -6.54
N THR A 133 4.35 8.15 -7.65
CA THR A 133 3.40 9.28 -7.65
C THR A 133 2.08 8.83 -8.27
N THR A 134 1.00 9.33 -7.68
CA THR A 134 -0.38 9.17 -8.16
C THR A 134 -1.00 10.54 -8.38
N ARG A 135 -2.07 10.60 -9.18
CA ARG A 135 -2.93 11.78 -9.32
C ARG A 135 -4.30 11.48 -8.72
N VAL A 136 -4.80 12.39 -7.90
CA VAL A 136 -6.17 12.34 -7.39
C VAL A 136 -7.13 12.64 -8.54
N ASN A 137 -8.09 11.76 -8.79
CA ASN A 137 -9.06 11.91 -9.88
C ASN A 137 -10.47 12.26 -9.35
N ALA A 138 -11.45 12.34 -10.25
CA ALA A 138 -12.83 12.75 -9.93
C ALA A 138 -13.62 11.74 -9.06
N PHE A 139 -13.08 10.57 -8.78
CA PHE A 139 -13.69 9.57 -7.88
C PHE A 139 -13.30 9.76 -6.41
N ALA A 140 -12.37 10.67 -6.12
CA ALA A 140 -12.06 11.05 -4.74
C ALA A 140 -13.21 11.91 -4.18
N ASP A 141 -13.61 11.61 -2.94
CA ASP A 141 -14.65 12.39 -2.25
C ASP A 141 -14.11 13.79 -1.90
N PRO A 142 -14.67 14.89 -2.45
CA PRO A 142 -14.22 16.24 -2.16
C PRO A 142 -14.82 16.84 -0.89
N SER A 143 -15.67 16.10 -0.16
CA SER A 143 -16.31 16.59 1.07
C SER A 143 -15.28 16.73 2.20
N ALA A 144 -15.61 17.53 3.21
CA ALA A 144 -14.74 17.72 4.39
C ALA A 144 -14.47 16.42 5.17
N GLU A 145 -15.34 15.43 5.04
CA GLU A 145 -15.22 14.10 5.66
C GLU A 145 -14.58 13.08 4.69
N GLY A 146 -14.26 13.50 3.46
CA GLY A 146 -13.67 12.64 2.45
C GLY A 146 -12.30 12.13 2.86
N THR A 147 -12.05 10.84 2.61
CA THR A 147 -10.77 10.19 2.86
C THR A 147 -10.40 9.25 1.71
N ILE A 148 -9.11 9.08 1.49
CA ILE A 148 -8.56 8.05 0.61
C ILE A 148 -7.75 7.09 1.47
N GLU A 149 -8.27 5.87 1.67
CA GLU A 149 -7.55 4.78 2.32
C GLU A 149 -6.82 3.97 1.26
N ASN A 150 -5.51 4.15 1.18
CA ASN A 150 -4.70 3.48 0.18
C ASN A 150 -3.84 2.38 0.82
N THR A 151 -4.11 1.12 0.46
CA THR A 151 -3.49 -0.07 1.06
C THR A 151 -2.54 -0.76 0.09
N VAL A 152 -1.34 -1.07 0.57
CA VAL A 152 -0.45 -2.03 -0.08
C VAL A 152 -0.56 -3.39 0.59
N THR A 153 -0.47 -4.43 -0.24
CA THR A 153 -0.39 -5.83 0.19
C THR A 153 0.85 -6.45 -0.42
N VAL A 154 1.69 -7.06 0.42
CA VAL A 154 2.93 -7.73 0.02
C VAL A 154 2.77 -9.23 0.18
N THR A 155 3.07 -9.96 -0.89
CA THR A 155 2.96 -11.43 -0.95
C THR A 155 4.20 -12.03 -1.61
N GLY A 156 4.32 -13.35 -1.61
CA GLY A 156 5.45 -14.06 -2.23
C GLY A 156 6.69 -14.12 -1.35
N GLY A 157 7.85 -14.39 -1.92
CA GLY A 157 9.13 -14.41 -1.21
C GLY A 157 9.24 -15.43 -0.07
N GLY A 158 8.36 -16.45 -0.05
CA GLY A 158 8.30 -17.44 1.05
C GLY A 158 7.51 -16.96 2.28
N LEU A 159 6.81 -15.83 2.19
CA LEU A 159 5.90 -15.38 3.25
C LEU A 159 4.73 -16.35 3.38
N THR A 160 4.37 -16.72 4.62
CA THR A 160 3.20 -17.54 4.94
C THR A 160 1.91 -16.73 4.87
N ASP A 161 1.99 -15.47 5.29
CA ASP A 161 0.87 -14.55 5.33
C ASP A 161 1.22 -13.27 4.58
N ALA A 162 0.20 -12.62 4.01
CA ALA A 162 0.37 -11.32 3.38
C ALA A 162 0.69 -10.24 4.44
N VAL A 163 1.57 -9.31 4.08
CA VAL A 163 1.89 -8.14 4.91
C VAL A 163 1.21 -6.92 4.31
N THR A 164 0.46 -6.18 5.10
CA THR A 164 -0.29 -5.01 4.64
C THR A 164 0.16 -3.73 5.34
N ALA A 165 0.03 -2.60 4.64
CA ALA A 165 0.16 -1.28 5.21
C ALA A 165 -0.82 -0.33 4.52
N THR A 166 -1.52 0.49 5.31
CA THR A 166 -2.52 1.44 4.83
C THR A 166 -2.11 2.86 5.21
N GLU A 167 -2.27 3.77 4.28
CA GLU A 167 -2.20 5.21 4.51
C GLU A 167 -3.57 5.83 4.26
N THR A 168 -4.00 6.68 5.17
CA THR A 168 -5.26 7.43 5.07
C THR A 168 -4.96 8.91 4.85
N LEU A 169 -5.39 9.44 3.72
CA LEU A 169 -5.23 10.84 3.36
C LEU A 169 -6.59 11.53 3.38
N PRO A 170 -6.82 12.56 4.22
CA PRO A 170 -8.08 13.30 4.27
C PRO A 170 -8.20 14.28 3.10
N ALA A 171 -9.43 14.65 2.75
CA ALA A 171 -9.69 15.75 1.85
C ALA A 171 -9.25 17.08 2.49
N ALA A 172 -8.68 17.98 1.69
CA ALA A 172 -8.34 19.32 2.15
C ALA A 172 -9.63 20.13 2.44
N ALA A 173 -9.62 20.87 3.53
CA ALA A 173 -10.74 21.74 3.86
C ALA A 173 -11.09 22.66 2.67
N ALA A 174 -12.38 22.81 2.39
CA ALA A 174 -12.86 23.74 1.38
C ALA A 174 -12.48 25.16 1.78
N ALA A 175 -12.00 25.96 0.81
CA ALA A 175 -11.80 27.39 1.05
C ALA A 175 -13.17 28.03 1.33
N GLU A 176 -13.32 28.73 2.46
CA GLU A 176 -14.53 29.50 2.71
C GLU A 176 -14.64 30.64 1.69
N LEU A 177 -15.63 30.53 0.81
CA LEU A 177 -16.02 31.62 -0.09
C LEU A 177 -16.90 32.59 0.70
N ARG A 178 -16.34 33.74 1.07
CA ARG A 178 -17.10 34.83 1.69
C ARG A 178 -17.47 35.87 0.64
N ILE A 179 -18.77 36.02 0.37
CA ILE A 179 -19.29 37.13 -0.46
C ILE A 179 -19.74 38.22 0.50
N VAL A 180 -19.14 39.41 0.38
CA VAL A 180 -19.59 40.61 1.10
C VAL A 180 -20.25 41.53 0.10
N LYS A 181 -21.53 41.87 0.33
CA LYS A 181 -22.25 42.89 -0.40
C LYS A 181 -22.33 44.16 0.47
N ALA A 182 -21.71 45.24 0.05
CA ALA A 182 -21.87 46.54 0.68
C ALA A 182 -22.89 47.37 -0.10
N LEU A 183 -23.81 48.03 0.59
CA LEU A 183 -24.68 49.03 0.06
C LEU A 183 -24.15 50.41 0.50
N GLU A 184 -23.69 51.24 -0.45
CA GLU A 184 -23.43 52.63 -0.15
C GLU A 184 -24.76 53.41 -0.18
N PRO A 185 -25.09 54.20 0.86
CA PRO A 185 -26.28 55.00 0.86
C PRO A 185 -26.15 56.11 -0.19
N VAL A 186 -27.02 56.09 -1.21
CA VAL A 186 -27.17 57.17 -2.12
C VAL A 186 -27.93 58.29 -1.41
N ARG A 187 -27.30 59.45 -1.21
CA ARG A 187 -27.98 60.65 -0.75
C ARG A 187 -28.75 61.21 -1.96
N VAL A 188 -30.07 61.17 -1.88
CA VAL A 188 -30.91 61.93 -2.78
C VAL A 188 -31.00 63.35 -2.21
N SER A 189 -30.47 64.33 -2.88
CA SER A 189 -30.71 65.77 -2.56
C SER A 189 -32.02 66.19 -3.20
N ASP A 190 -32.90 66.72 -2.40
CA ASP A 190 -34.10 67.42 -2.87
C ASP A 190 -33.72 68.71 -3.67
#